data_9418e4e2f2d9b24e373a1d67833b108c
#
_entry.id   9418e4e2f2d9b24e373a1d67833b108c
#
_cell.length_a   1.000
_cell.length_b   1.000
_cell.length_c   1.000
_cell.angle_alpha   90.00
_cell.angle_beta   90.00
_cell.angle_gamma   90.00
#
_symmetry.space_group_name_H-M   'P 1'
#
loop_
_entity.id
_entity.type
_entity.pdbx_description
1 polymer ?
#
loop_
_entity_poly.entity_id
_entity_poly.type
_entity_poly.pdbx_seq_one_letter_code
_entity_poly.pdbx_strand_id
1 'polypeptide(L)'
;MKTTIHLVICVLISFVAQAQKKQPNIVFIMSDDHAVSAVSAYNDWLAALAPTPNIDRIADEGMLMHATYNTNSICGPSRAAILTGKYSHVNGFFKNEKGGDFDSSQQTFPKLLQKAGYQTAVVGKWHLGTAPTGFDYSKVMVNHGGQGTYFNTVFVENGTKKITETTRHSTAQVAHDALKWLDETRNKDKPFMLMYQFKAPHRPWTPNPKFKDLYNEDFPHHETFNDDYEGRIAASKNMMEIANHMNRKDLKLPVPEGLNKRERGRYERFGNNGQFWTPNDSLQGAALKNWKYQRYIKDYLRCVAGVDEAVGQMLDYLKANGLDENTIVVYTSDQGLFRGARLVRQALDV
;
A
#
# COMPACT_ATOMS: atom_id res chain seq x y z
N MET A 1 -14.68 57.38 29.39
CA MET A 1 -13.72 56.97 28.32
C MET A 1 -12.79 55.81 28.65
N LYS A 2 -12.18 55.75 29.85
CA LYS A 2 -11.27 54.65 30.21
C LYS A 2 -11.94 53.26 30.23
N THR A 3 -13.17 53.12 30.71
CA THR A 3 -13.91 51.86 30.84
C THR A 3 -14.32 51.27 29.47
N THR A 4 -14.65 52.12 28.49
CA THR A 4 -15.05 51.74 27.15
C THR A 4 -13.86 51.18 26.35
N ILE A 5 -12.65 51.72 26.58
CA ILE A 5 -11.41 51.26 25.91
C ILE A 5 -11.03 49.84 26.40
N HIS A 6 -11.19 49.53 27.68
CA HIS A 6 -10.90 48.20 28.22
C HIS A 6 -11.86 47.13 27.64
N LEU A 7 -13.13 47.45 27.45
CA LEU A 7 -14.12 46.54 26.89
C LEU A 7 -13.80 46.20 25.41
N VAL A 8 -13.41 47.20 24.63
CA VAL A 8 -13.04 47.03 23.21
C VAL A 8 -11.77 46.19 23.06
N ILE A 9 -10.77 46.39 23.96
CA ILE A 9 -9.54 45.59 23.94
C ILE A 9 -9.84 44.14 24.32
N CYS A 10 -10.69 43.87 25.30
CA CYS A 10 -11.08 42.49 25.67
C CYS A 10 -11.83 41.77 24.53
N VAL A 11 -12.70 42.45 23.81
CA VAL A 11 -13.43 41.90 22.66
C VAL A 11 -12.48 41.62 21.49
N LEU A 12 -11.53 42.52 21.22
CA LEU A 12 -10.52 42.28 20.16
C LEU A 12 -9.57 41.12 20.50
N ILE A 13 -9.17 40.96 21.77
CA ILE A 13 -8.35 39.80 22.19
C ILE A 13 -9.13 38.49 22.07
N SER A 14 -10.44 38.49 22.35
CA SER A 14 -11.30 37.31 22.18
C SER A 14 -11.45 36.91 20.72
N PHE A 15 -11.51 37.85 19.78
CA PHE A 15 -11.56 37.57 18.35
C PHE A 15 -10.21 37.05 17.80
N VAL A 16 -9.08 37.53 18.32
CA VAL A 16 -7.75 37.03 17.90
C VAL A 16 -7.49 35.63 18.45
N ALA A 17 -8.00 35.30 19.65
CA ALA A 17 -7.87 33.93 20.19
C ALA A 17 -8.67 32.89 19.43
N GLN A 18 -9.72 33.22 18.67
CA GLN A 18 -10.50 32.31 17.87
C GLN A 18 -9.89 32.03 16.48
N ALA A 19 -8.85 32.74 16.06
CA ALA A 19 -8.31 32.68 14.71
C ALA A 19 -7.13 31.72 14.55
N GLN A 20 -6.69 31.03 15.58
CA GLN A 20 -5.63 30.03 15.43
C GLN A 20 -6.22 28.76 14.83
N LYS A 21 -6.22 28.68 13.48
CA LYS A 21 -6.62 27.46 12.77
C LYS A 21 -5.86 26.28 13.36
N LYS A 22 -6.60 25.32 13.91
CA LYS A 22 -6.04 24.08 14.42
C LYS A 22 -5.27 23.40 13.28
N GLN A 23 -4.02 23.04 13.49
CA GLN A 23 -3.24 22.31 12.49
C GLN A 23 -4.00 21.04 12.05
N PRO A 24 -4.15 20.76 10.75
CA PRO A 24 -4.87 19.58 10.30
C PRO A 24 -4.12 18.31 10.66
N ASN A 25 -4.83 17.24 10.96
CA ASN A 25 -4.26 15.91 11.00
C ASN A 25 -3.91 15.45 9.57
N ILE A 26 -3.05 14.44 9.44
CA ILE A 26 -2.66 13.89 8.15
C ILE A 26 -2.74 12.37 8.24
N VAL A 27 -3.50 11.76 7.34
CA VAL A 27 -3.50 10.31 7.10
C VAL A 27 -2.95 10.06 5.71
N PHE A 28 -1.74 9.51 5.64
CA PHE A 28 -1.07 9.17 4.39
C PHE A 28 -1.19 7.67 4.15
N ILE A 29 -2.13 7.30 3.28
CA ILE A 29 -2.45 5.92 2.93
C ILE A 29 -1.63 5.52 1.70
N MET A 30 -0.88 4.42 1.79
CA MET A 30 -0.10 3.93 0.65
C MET A 30 -0.26 2.43 0.47
N SER A 31 -0.63 2.04 -0.74
CA SER A 31 -0.65 0.65 -1.20
C SER A 31 0.64 0.30 -1.94
N ASP A 32 0.86 -1.01 -2.13
CA ASP A 32 2.04 -1.55 -2.80
C ASP A 32 1.61 -2.19 -4.12
N ASP A 33 2.06 -1.66 -5.24
CA ASP A 33 1.70 -2.11 -6.60
C ASP A 33 0.21 -1.89 -6.97
N HIS A 34 -0.46 -0.88 -6.44
CA HIS A 34 -1.85 -0.58 -6.80
C HIS A 34 -1.91 0.24 -8.08
N ALA A 35 -2.32 -0.37 -9.16
CA ALA A 35 -2.42 0.28 -10.46
C ALA A 35 -3.62 1.23 -10.54
N VAL A 36 -3.44 2.34 -11.25
CA VAL A 36 -4.48 3.36 -11.50
C VAL A 36 -5.77 2.74 -12.03
N SER A 37 -5.69 1.81 -13.00
CA SER A 37 -6.86 1.12 -13.57
C SER A 37 -7.63 0.23 -12.59
N ALA A 38 -7.15 0.02 -11.36
CA ALA A 38 -7.88 -0.65 -10.29
C ALA A 38 -8.39 0.29 -9.19
N VAL A 39 -8.37 1.59 -9.44
CA VAL A 39 -9.04 2.60 -8.62
C VAL A 39 -10.20 3.13 -9.45
N SER A 40 -11.44 2.86 -9.04
CA SER A 40 -12.61 3.13 -9.87
C SER A 40 -12.86 4.62 -10.11
N ALA A 41 -12.39 5.51 -9.23
CA ALA A 41 -12.46 6.96 -9.42
C ALA A 41 -11.80 7.46 -10.74
N TYR A 42 -10.82 6.71 -11.28
CA TYR A 42 -10.21 7.05 -12.57
C TYR A 42 -11.05 6.64 -13.79
N ASN A 43 -12.16 5.93 -13.55
CA ASN A 43 -13.10 5.50 -14.59
C ASN A 43 -12.44 4.71 -15.75
N ASP A 44 -11.44 3.88 -15.42
CA ASP A 44 -10.78 2.99 -16.36
C ASP A 44 -11.58 1.68 -16.52
N TRP A 45 -11.20 0.81 -17.43
CA TRP A 45 -11.91 -0.40 -17.88
C TRP A 45 -12.31 -1.38 -16.75
N LEU A 46 -11.68 -1.34 -15.59
CA LEU A 46 -12.03 -2.14 -14.40
C LEU A 46 -13.04 -1.46 -13.47
N ALA A 47 -13.30 -0.17 -13.63
CA ALA A 47 -14.08 0.61 -12.66
C ALA A 47 -15.46 -0.01 -12.35
N ALA A 48 -16.20 -0.42 -13.38
CA ALA A 48 -17.52 -1.04 -13.21
C ALA A 48 -17.44 -2.51 -12.75
N LEU A 49 -16.33 -3.20 -13.01
CA LEU A 49 -16.18 -4.63 -12.74
C LEU A 49 -15.62 -4.90 -11.33
N ALA A 50 -14.79 -4.00 -10.83
CA ALA A 50 -14.14 -4.10 -9.53
C ALA A 50 -14.06 -2.72 -8.87
N PRO A 51 -15.19 -2.15 -8.42
CA PRO A 51 -15.23 -0.82 -7.82
C PRO A 51 -14.45 -0.75 -6.50
N THR A 52 -13.96 0.45 -6.21
CA THR A 52 -13.27 0.80 -4.96
C THR A 52 -14.00 1.95 -4.25
N PRO A 53 -15.25 1.71 -3.78
CA PRO A 53 -16.14 2.79 -3.35
C PRO A 53 -15.62 3.60 -2.17
N ASN A 54 -14.77 3.02 -1.31
CA ASN A 54 -14.22 3.75 -0.17
C ASN A 54 -13.03 4.62 -0.56
N ILE A 55 -12.19 4.16 -1.49
CA ILE A 55 -11.10 4.97 -2.06
C ILE A 55 -11.70 6.12 -2.87
N ASP A 56 -12.79 5.86 -3.61
CA ASP A 56 -13.48 6.87 -4.41
C ASP A 56 -14.03 8.02 -3.56
N ARG A 57 -14.45 7.77 -2.30
CA ARG A 57 -14.86 8.84 -1.37
C ARG A 57 -13.77 9.91 -1.21
N ILE A 58 -12.49 9.51 -1.22
CA ILE A 58 -11.37 10.47 -1.12
C ILE A 58 -11.30 11.37 -2.36
N ALA A 59 -11.58 10.80 -3.53
CA ALA A 59 -11.62 11.56 -4.78
C ALA A 59 -12.85 12.49 -4.85
N ASP A 60 -14.02 11.98 -4.46
CA ASP A 60 -15.30 12.69 -4.50
C ASP A 60 -15.34 13.91 -3.56
N GLU A 61 -14.72 13.76 -2.38
CA GLU A 61 -14.66 14.81 -1.35
C GLU A 61 -13.40 15.68 -1.46
N GLY A 62 -12.50 15.38 -2.42
CA GLY A 62 -11.18 16.01 -2.49
C GLY A 62 -10.70 16.32 -3.91
N MET A 63 -9.54 15.80 -4.25
CA MET A 63 -8.89 16.04 -5.55
C MET A 63 -8.34 14.73 -6.12
N LEU A 64 -8.70 14.43 -7.38
CA LEU A 64 -8.16 13.33 -8.15
C LEU A 64 -7.02 13.82 -9.05
N MET A 65 -5.81 13.28 -8.86
CA MET A 65 -4.62 13.68 -9.63
C MET A 65 -4.38 12.72 -10.80
N HIS A 66 -4.63 13.17 -12.04
CA HIS A 66 -4.48 12.35 -13.24
C HIS A 66 -3.03 12.20 -13.74
N ALA A 67 -2.14 13.12 -13.37
CA ALA A 67 -0.76 13.18 -13.88
C ALA A 67 0.27 13.13 -12.74
N THR A 68 0.21 12.06 -11.94
CA THR A 68 1.18 11.81 -10.87
C THR A 68 2.07 10.64 -11.24
N TYR A 69 3.38 10.84 -11.18
CA TYR A 69 4.36 9.84 -11.59
C TYR A 69 5.33 9.57 -10.43
N ASN A 70 5.63 8.31 -10.20
CA ASN A 70 6.68 7.93 -9.27
C ASN A 70 8.06 8.20 -9.92
N THR A 71 9.01 8.59 -9.08
CA THR A 71 10.37 8.92 -9.54
C THR A 71 11.26 7.70 -9.70
N ASN A 72 10.83 6.55 -9.20
CA ASN A 72 11.54 5.29 -9.30
C ASN A 72 10.52 4.14 -9.26
N SER A 73 10.61 3.23 -10.22
CA SER A 73 9.64 2.15 -10.41
C SER A 73 9.90 0.90 -9.58
N ILE A 74 10.49 1.06 -8.37
CA ILE A 74 10.72 -0.03 -7.42
C ILE A 74 10.40 0.41 -5.99
N CYS A 75 9.78 -0.46 -5.17
CA CYS A 75 9.15 -0.11 -3.90
C CYS A 75 10.03 0.69 -2.95
N GLY A 76 11.18 0.17 -2.53
CA GLY A 76 12.04 0.85 -1.53
C GLY A 76 12.51 2.22 -2.01
N PRO A 77 13.13 2.35 -3.20
CA PRO A 77 13.51 3.64 -3.77
C PRO A 77 12.36 4.63 -3.97
N SER A 78 11.18 4.17 -4.38
CA SER A 78 9.98 5.00 -4.45
C SER A 78 9.58 5.52 -3.07
N ARG A 79 9.55 4.63 -2.06
CA ARG A 79 9.24 4.99 -0.67
C ARG A 79 10.25 5.97 -0.08
N ALA A 80 11.55 5.80 -0.38
CA ALA A 80 12.60 6.73 0.00
C ALA A 80 12.41 8.11 -0.66
N ALA A 81 12.03 8.13 -1.94
CA ALA A 81 11.74 9.38 -2.65
C ALA A 81 10.52 10.10 -2.06
N ILE A 82 9.45 9.38 -1.73
CA ILE A 82 8.27 9.93 -1.05
C ILE A 82 8.65 10.52 0.31
N LEU A 83 9.43 9.80 1.13
CA LEU A 83 9.83 10.27 2.45
C LEU A 83 10.70 11.52 2.42
N THR A 84 11.62 11.59 1.46
CA THR A 84 12.64 12.65 1.41
C THR A 84 12.27 13.82 0.51
N GLY A 85 11.32 13.63 -0.42
CA GLY A 85 11.06 14.57 -1.50
C GLY A 85 12.22 14.68 -2.51
N LYS A 86 13.12 13.68 -2.57
CA LYS A 86 14.32 13.70 -3.40
C LYS A 86 14.36 12.52 -4.35
N TYR A 87 14.85 12.73 -5.56
CA TYR A 87 15.15 11.65 -6.50
C TYR A 87 16.20 10.68 -5.92
N SER A 88 16.19 9.44 -6.39
CA SER A 88 17.07 8.37 -5.89
C SER A 88 18.56 8.72 -5.98
N HIS A 89 19.01 9.44 -7.03
CA HIS A 89 20.39 9.87 -7.16
C HIS A 89 20.80 10.96 -6.14
N VAL A 90 19.83 11.61 -5.49
CA VAL A 90 20.06 12.59 -4.42
C VAL A 90 19.92 11.95 -3.04
N ASN A 91 18.93 11.06 -2.84
CA ASN A 91 18.73 10.38 -1.55
C ASN A 91 19.63 9.14 -1.36
N GLY A 92 20.31 8.68 -2.42
CA GLY A 92 21.26 7.58 -2.37
C GLY A 92 20.66 6.17 -2.34
N PHE A 93 19.32 6.02 -2.43
CA PHE A 93 18.65 4.74 -2.35
C PHE A 93 18.07 4.31 -3.71
N PHE A 94 18.78 3.39 -4.39
CA PHE A 94 18.50 3.04 -5.79
C PHE A 94 17.82 1.68 -5.97
N LYS A 95 17.96 0.76 -5.00
CA LYS A 95 17.63 -0.65 -5.19
C LYS A 95 17.21 -1.34 -3.90
N ASN A 96 16.51 -2.47 -4.03
CA ASN A 96 16.06 -3.32 -2.92
C ASN A 96 17.03 -4.45 -2.57
N GLU A 97 18.26 -4.43 -3.06
CA GLU A 97 19.26 -5.47 -2.80
C GLU A 97 19.89 -5.38 -1.42
N LYS A 98 20.54 -6.48 -1.00
CA LYS A 98 21.35 -6.48 0.23
C LYS A 98 22.41 -5.37 0.17
N GLY A 99 22.47 -4.57 1.24
CA GLY A 99 23.36 -3.43 1.34
C GLY A 99 22.81 -2.13 0.74
N GLY A 100 21.57 -2.14 0.23
CA GLY A 100 20.82 -0.95 -0.13
C GLY A 100 20.00 -0.46 1.04
N ASP A 101 20.61 -0.08 2.16
CA ASP A 101 19.90 0.45 3.32
C ASP A 101 19.68 1.94 3.14
N PHE A 102 18.45 2.39 3.38
CA PHE A 102 18.12 3.80 3.35
C PHE A 102 18.85 4.55 4.48
N ASP A 103 19.54 5.62 4.14
CA ASP A 103 20.12 6.50 5.15
C ASP A 103 19.02 7.23 5.92
N SER A 104 18.67 6.67 7.06
CA SER A 104 17.61 7.19 7.94
C SER A 104 18.01 8.47 8.68
N SER A 105 19.26 8.96 8.57
CA SER A 105 19.66 10.25 9.14
C SER A 105 19.15 11.43 8.32
N GLN A 106 18.85 11.23 7.04
CA GLN A 106 18.35 12.27 6.14
C GLN A 106 17.08 12.94 6.68
N GLN A 107 16.85 14.17 6.22
CA GLN A 107 15.59 14.86 6.44
C GLN A 107 14.47 14.16 5.69
N THR A 108 13.39 13.86 6.41
CA THR A 108 12.15 13.26 5.88
C THR A 108 10.95 14.08 6.34
N PHE A 109 9.84 14.02 5.59
CA PHE A 109 8.65 14.79 5.98
C PHE A 109 8.10 14.42 7.37
N PRO A 110 8.15 13.15 7.85
CA PRO A 110 7.75 12.85 9.24
C PRO A 110 8.60 13.59 10.28
N LYS A 111 9.93 13.70 10.08
CA LYS A 111 10.80 14.46 10.98
C LYS A 111 10.47 15.95 11.00
N LEU A 112 10.08 16.52 9.85
CA LEU A 112 9.64 17.91 9.78
C LEU A 112 8.33 18.13 10.51
N LEU A 113 7.39 17.20 10.38
CA LEU A 113 6.11 17.25 11.08
C LEU A 113 6.27 17.09 12.60
N GLN A 114 7.18 16.20 13.07
CA GLN A 114 7.52 16.14 14.50
C GLN A 114 8.03 17.49 15.02
N LYS A 115 8.95 18.14 14.28
CA LYS A 115 9.46 19.48 14.63
C LYS A 115 8.34 20.54 14.65
N ALA A 116 7.30 20.35 13.86
CA ALA A 116 6.12 21.22 13.83
C ALA A 116 5.08 20.87 14.91
N GLY A 117 5.38 19.93 15.82
CA GLY A 117 4.52 19.57 16.94
C GLY A 117 3.54 18.42 16.70
N TYR A 118 3.60 17.78 15.53
CA TYR A 118 2.77 16.61 15.25
C TYR A 118 3.25 15.37 16.02
N GLN A 119 2.30 14.56 16.44
CA GLN A 119 2.59 13.19 16.82
C GLN A 119 2.57 12.31 15.56
N THR A 120 3.64 11.56 15.33
CA THR A 120 3.84 10.84 14.08
C THR A 120 3.84 9.33 14.28
N ALA A 121 3.19 8.61 13.38
CA ALA A 121 3.12 7.16 13.41
C ALA A 121 3.30 6.53 12.02
N VAL A 122 3.85 5.32 11.97
CA VAL A 122 3.86 4.46 10.78
C VAL A 122 3.41 3.06 11.13
N VAL A 123 2.42 2.55 10.39
CA VAL A 123 1.87 1.20 10.56
C VAL A 123 1.84 0.48 9.21
N GLY A 124 2.45 -0.71 9.14
CA GLY A 124 2.41 -1.57 7.95
C GLY A 124 3.75 -1.77 7.25
N LYS A 125 3.76 -1.77 5.90
CA LYS A 125 4.95 -2.02 5.10
C LYS A 125 5.90 -0.82 5.13
N TRP A 126 7.16 -1.05 5.52
CA TRP A 126 8.23 -0.04 5.51
C TRP A 126 9.21 -0.22 4.34
N HIS A 127 9.89 -1.34 4.29
CA HIS A 127 10.73 -1.80 3.17
C HIS A 127 11.92 -0.88 2.81
N LEU A 128 12.60 -0.34 3.80
CA LEU A 128 13.75 0.56 3.61
C LEU A 128 15.07 0.02 4.22
N GLY A 129 15.10 -1.24 4.68
CA GLY A 129 16.30 -1.87 5.25
C GLY A 129 16.63 -1.41 6.68
N THR A 130 16.39 -0.16 7.01
CA THR A 130 16.65 0.44 8.33
C THR A 130 15.38 0.66 9.13
N ALA A 131 15.49 0.82 10.44
CA ALA A 131 14.36 1.14 11.30
C ALA A 131 13.74 2.52 10.94
N PRO A 132 12.42 2.69 11.08
CA PRO A 132 11.77 3.98 10.90
C PRO A 132 12.33 5.04 11.87
N THR A 133 12.62 6.23 11.34
CA THR A 133 13.02 7.41 12.13
C THR A 133 12.11 8.59 11.84
N GLY A 134 11.89 9.45 12.83
CA GLY A 134 10.93 10.56 12.71
C GLY A 134 9.50 10.13 13.01
N PHE A 135 9.34 9.06 13.80
CA PHE A 135 8.05 8.56 14.27
C PHE A 135 8.07 8.36 15.78
N ASP A 136 7.00 8.79 16.45
CA ASP A 136 6.76 8.54 17.88
C ASP A 136 6.25 7.13 18.10
N TYR A 137 5.61 6.54 17.09
CA TYR A 137 5.16 5.15 17.08
C TYR A 137 5.45 4.49 15.73
N SER A 138 5.94 3.28 15.77
CA SER A 138 6.11 2.45 14.56
C SER A 138 5.73 1.01 14.81
N LYS A 139 4.91 0.43 13.92
CA LYS A 139 4.65 -1.02 13.88
C LYS A 139 4.74 -1.48 12.43
N VAL A 140 5.94 -1.92 12.04
CA VAL A 140 6.25 -2.18 10.63
C VAL A 140 6.53 -3.65 10.36
N MET A 141 6.15 -4.08 9.17
CA MET A 141 6.34 -5.46 8.72
C MET A 141 7.82 -5.78 8.52
N VAL A 142 8.23 -6.92 9.05
CA VAL A 142 9.57 -7.47 8.83
C VAL A 142 9.44 -8.87 8.25
N ASN A 143 10.05 -9.11 7.10
CA ASN A 143 10.27 -10.43 6.54
C ASN A 143 11.39 -10.36 5.49
N HIS A 144 12.36 -11.31 5.49
CA HIS A 144 13.35 -11.60 4.44
C HIS A 144 13.60 -10.48 3.41
N GLY A 145 13.86 -9.26 3.85
CA GLY A 145 13.99 -8.05 3.04
C GLY A 145 12.92 -7.00 3.27
N GLY A 146 12.07 -7.14 4.29
CA GLY A 146 11.15 -6.07 4.73
C GLY A 146 9.83 -5.93 3.98
N GLN A 147 9.50 -6.84 3.05
CA GLN A 147 8.25 -6.77 2.27
C GLN A 147 7.01 -7.28 2.99
N GLY A 148 7.16 -8.00 4.10
CA GLY A 148 6.07 -8.64 4.82
C GLY A 148 5.43 -9.83 4.10
N THR A 149 4.48 -10.45 4.78
CA THR A 149 3.65 -11.58 4.28
C THR A 149 2.19 -11.22 4.40
N TYR A 150 1.30 -11.96 3.74
CA TYR A 150 -0.15 -11.77 3.88
C TYR A 150 -0.72 -12.46 5.13
N PHE A 151 -0.07 -13.56 5.56
CA PHE A 151 -0.43 -14.31 6.76
C PHE A 151 0.81 -14.60 7.59
N ASN A 152 0.63 -14.87 8.87
CA ASN A 152 1.71 -15.08 9.83
C ASN A 152 2.74 -13.94 9.75
N THR A 153 2.22 -12.71 9.67
CA THR A 153 3.04 -11.52 9.46
C THR A 153 3.82 -11.19 10.71
N VAL A 154 5.12 -11.03 10.56
CA VAL A 154 5.98 -10.53 11.64
C VAL A 154 6.03 -9.01 11.53
N PHE A 155 5.72 -8.36 12.65
CA PHE A 155 5.89 -6.92 12.82
C PHE A 155 7.03 -6.62 13.79
N VAL A 156 7.63 -5.46 13.64
CA VAL A 156 8.51 -4.87 14.64
C VAL A 156 7.87 -3.58 15.14
N GLU A 157 7.58 -3.55 16.42
CA GLU A 157 7.00 -2.39 17.10
C GLU A 157 8.12 -1.59 17.78
N ASN A 158 8.15 -0.28 17.51
CA ASN A 158 9.12 0.67 18.06
C ASN A 158 10.58 0.21 17.98
N GLY A 159 10.93 -0.41 16.85
CA GLY A 159 12.29 -0.83 16.50
C GLY A 159 12.80 -2.08 17.21
N THR A 160 12.11 -2.59 18.22
CA THR A 160 12.64 -3.68 19.06
C THR A 160 11.71 -4.87 19.25
N LYS A 161 10.44 -4.63 19.51
CA LYS A 161 9.48 -5.69 19.86
C LYS A 161 8.97 -6.42 18.62
N LYS A 162 9.39 -7.69 18.44
CA LYS A 162 8.85 -8.55 17.38
C LYS A 162 7.53 -9.18 17.81
N ILE A 163 6.53 -9.04 16.95
CA ILE A 163 5.19 -9.61 17.13
C ILE A 163 4.86 -10.41 15.88
N THR A 164 4.50 -11.70 16.05
CA THR A 164 3.99 -12.52 14.95
C THR A 164 2.48 -12.55 15.03
N GLU A 165 1.82 -11.97 14.03
CA GLU A 165 0.37 -12.03 13.91
C GLU A 165 -0.05 -13.26 13.10
N THR A 166 -0.81 -14.16 13.72
CA THR A 166 -1.21 -15.44 13.14
C THR A 166 -2.70 -15.52 12.80
N THR A 167 -3.51 -14.58 13.30
CA THR A 167 -4.97 -14.66 13.26
C THR A 167 -5.58 -13.86 12.13
N ARG A 168 -4.95 -12.73 11.76
CA ARG A 168 -5.49 -11.82 10.77
C ARG A 168 -4.65 -11.81 9.49
N HIS A 169 -5.33 -11.59 8.39
CA HIS A 169 -4.70 -11.19 7.15
C HIS A 169 -4.00 -9.83 7.33
N SER A 170 -2.80 -9.65 6.74
CA SER A 170 -1.96 -8.47 7.00
C SER A 170 -2.64 -7.13 6.72
N THR A 171 -3.49 -7.04 5.69
CA THR A 171 -4.27 -5.81 5.41
C THR A 171 -5.20 -5.48 6.57
N ALA A 172 -5.96 -6.47 7.06
CA ALA A 172 -6.85 -6.31 8.21
C ALA A 172 -6.07 -6.04 9.51
N GLN A 173 -4.87 -6.61 9.66
CA GLN A 173 -4.03 -6.35 10.83
C GLN A 173 -3.49 -4.93 10.83
N VAL A 174 -3.04 -4.43 9.69
CA VAL A 174 -2.58 -3.03 9.54
C VAL A 174 -3.72 -2.06 9.84
N ALA A 175 -4.95 -2.35 9.37
CA ALA A 175 -6.12 -1.56 9.69
C ALA A 175 -6.40 -1.54 11.21
N HIS A 176 -6.44 -2.71 11.82
CA HIS A 176 -6.65 -2.84 13.28
C HIS A 176 -5.59 -2.07 14.07
N ASP A 177 -4.31 -2.21 13.74
CA ASP A 177 -3.22 -1.57 14.48
C ASP A 177 -3.22 -0.04 14.32
N ALA A 178 -3.55 0.46 13.13
CA ALA A 178 -3.65 1.89 12.86
C ALA A 178 -4.82 2.53 13.64
N LEU A 179 -5.99 1.90 13.61
CA LEU A 179 -7.16 2.35 14.37
C LEU A 179 -6.92 2.27 15.88
N LYS A 180 -6.29 1.20 16.35
CA LYS A 180 -5.91 1.06 17.77
C LYS A 180 -4.96 2.17 18.21
N TRP A 181 -3.96 2.53 17.40
CA TRP A 181 -3.06 3.64 17.71
C TRP A 181 -3.82 4.96 17.79
N LEU A 182 -4.73 5.23 16.87
CA LEU A 182 -5.55 6.43 16.86
C LEU A 182 -6.46 6.54 18.09
N ASP A 183 -7.00 5.43 18.54
CA ASP A 183 -7.97 5.40 19.65
C ASP A 183 -7.31 5.37 21.02
N GLU A 184 -6.34 4.48 21.22
CA GLU A 184 -5.80 4.14 22.53
C GLU A 184 -4.43 4.77 22.82
N THR A 185 -3.63 5.12 21.80
CA THR A 185 -2.20 5.40 22.01
C THR A 185 -1.83 6.86 21.78
N ARG A 186 -2.43 7.50 20.75
CA ARG A 186 -2.06 8.88 20.41
C ARG A 186 -2.44 9.88 21.51
N ASN A 187 -1.70 10.95 21.63
CA ASN A 187 -2.12 12.12 22.41
C ASN A 187 -3.20 12.88 21.63
N LYS A 188 -4.42 12.92 22.18
CA LYS A 188 -5.59 13.55 21.52
C LYS A 188 -5.53 15.08 21.49
N ASP A 189 -4.62 15.70 22.25
CA ASP A 189 -4.41 17.15 22.28
C ASP A 189 -3.44 17.65 21.20
N LYS A 190 -2.77 16.73 20.47
CA LYS A 190 -1.84 17.07 19.41
C LYS A 190 -2.41 16.73 18.02
N PRO A 191 -2.04 17.49 16.98
CA PRO A 191 -2.25 17.05 15.62
C PRO A 191 -1.42 15.79 15.37
N PHE A 192 -1.93 14.89 14.51
CA PHE A 192 -1.21 13.68 14.19
C PHE A 192 -0.93 13.55 12.70
N MET A 193 0.13 12.79 12.39
CA MET A 193 0.42 12.27 11.06
C MET A 193 0.57 10.76 11.15
N LEU A 194 -0.25 10.03 10.41
CA LEU A 194 -0.23 8.58 10.32
C LEU A 194 0.12 8.13 8.89
N MET A 195 1.24 7.41 8.74
CA MET A 195 1.53 6.64 7.52
C MET A 195 0.88 5.26 7.66
N TYR A 196 -0.16 5.03 6.85
CA TYR A 196 -0.98 3.84 6.83
C TYR A 196 -0.65 3.02 5.58
N GLN A 197 0.21 1.98 5.73
CA GLN A 197 0.93 1.39 4.61
C GLN A 197 0.64 -0.09 4.43
N PHE A 198 0.03 -0.43 3.29
CA PHE A 198 -0.33 -1.80 2.96
C PHE A 198 0.76 -2.52 2.16
N LYS A 199 0.85 -3.85 2.35
CA LYS A 199 1.52 -4.75 1.42
C LYS A 199 0.65 -5.04 0.19
N ALA A 200 -0.66 -5.07 0.36
CA ALA A 200 -1.60 -5.31 -0.73
C ALA A 200 -1.64 -4.11 -1.70
N PRO A 201 -1.87 -4.37 -2.99
CA PRO A 201 -2.04 -5.65 -3.66
C PRO A 201 -0.76 -6.28 -4.27
N HIS A 202 0.43 -6.06 -3.70
CA HIS A 202 1.68 -6.67 -4.17
C HIS A 202 1.61 -8.21 -4.27
N ARG A 203 2.30 -8.79 -5.24
CA ARG A 203 2.41 -10.26 -5.36
C ARG A 203 2.92 -10.93 -4.06
N PRO A 204 2.55 -12.19 -3.77
CA PRO A 204 1.83 -13.13 -4.62
C PRO A 204 0.29 -13.01 -4.61
N TRP A 205 -0.30 -11.85 -4.37
CA TRP A 205 -1.74 -11.56 -4.43
C TRP A 205 -2.59 -12.55 -3.64
N THR A 206 -2.29 -12.71 -2.37
CA THR A 206 -3.04 -13.62 -1.51
C THR A 206 -4.14 -12.84 -0.79
N PRO A 207 -5.40 -12.94 -1.21
CA PRO A 207 -6.47 -12.15 -0.65
C PRO A 207 -6.89 -12.63 0.74
N ASN A 208 -7.56 -11.75 1.49
CA ASN A 208 -8.27 -12.17 2.69
C ASN A 208 -9.39 -13.17 2.30
N PRO A 209 -9.51 -14.32 2.98
CA PRO A 209 -10.50 -15.36 2.68
C PRO A 209 -11.95 -14.86 2.59
N LYS A 210 -12.29 -13.78 3.29
CA LYS A 210 -13.64 -13.19 3.22
C LYS A 210 -14.03 -12.68 1.83
N PHE A 211 -13.04 -12.39 0.96
CA PHE A 211 -13.26 -11.93 -0.41
C PHE A 211 -13.17 -13.06 -1.45
N LYS A 212 -13.06 -14.33 -1.01
CA LYS A 212 -12.87 -15.48 -1.90
C LYS A 212 -13.96 -15.62 -2.97
N ASP A 213 -15.18 -15.20 -2.66
CA ASP A 213 -16.36 -15.34 -3.52
C ASP A 213 -16.62 -14.08 -4.38
N LEU A 214 -15.76 -13.05 -4.31
CA LEU A 214 -15.80 -11.94 -5.26
C LEU A 214 -15.25 -12.37 -6.62
N TYR A 215 -15.80 -11.76 -7.69
CA TYR A 215 -15.28 -11.90 -9.05
C TYR A 215 -15.28 -13.36 -9.54
N ASN A 216 -16.43 -14.03 -9.47
CA ASN A 216 -16.61 -15.39 -9.97
C ASN A 216 -16.58 -15.44 -11.50
N GLU A 217 -17.18 -14.42 -12.16
CA GLU A 217 -17.18 -14.31 -13.61
C GLU A 217 -15.79 -13.94 -14.16
N ASP A 218 -15.52 -14.29 -15.40
CA ASP A 218 -14.27 -13.99 -16.05
C ASP A 218 -14.18 -12.50 -16.43
N PHE A 219 -13.02 -11.91 -16.15
CA PHE A 219 -12.71 -10.56 -16.57
C PHE A 219 -12.41 -10.51 -18.07
N PRO A 220 -12.84 -9.49 -18.79
CA PRO A 220 -12.45 -9.25 -20.15
C PRO A 220 -10.92 -9.05 -20.24
N HIS A 221 -10.36 -9.35 -21.39
CA HIS A 221 -8.95 -9.04 -21.62
C HIS A 221 -8.80 -7.54 -21.93
N HIS A 222 -7.79 -6.93 -21.35
CA HIS A 222 -7.35 -5.61 -21.79
C HIS A 222 -6.84 -5.67 -23.23
N GLU A 223 -6.95 -4.60 -23.98
CA GLU A 223 -6.51 -4.51 -25.40
C GLU A 223 -5.05 -4.98 -25.61
N THR A 224 -4.18 -4.72 -24.63
CA THR A 224 -2.76 -5.12 -24.67
C THR A 224 -2.52 -6.57 -24.23
N PHE A 225 -3.56 -7.38 -24.02
CA PHE A 225 -3.39 -8.78 -23.54
C PHE A 225 -2.56 -9.64 -24.51
N ASN A 226 -2.68 -9.38 -25.80
CA ASN A 226 -1.94 -10.10 -26.84
C ASN A 226 -0.85 -9.22 -27.51
N ASP A 227 -0.50 -8.09 -26.90
CA ASP A 227 0.56 -7.21 -27.41
C ASP A 227 1.92 -7.94 -27.45
N ASP A 228 2.57 -7.98 -28.58
CA ASP A 228 3.88 -8.60 -28.78
C ASP A 228 5.05 -7.65 -28.54
N TYR A 229 4.74 -6.37 -28.30
CA TYR A 229 5.67 -5.26 -28.08
C TYR A 229 6.60 -4.99 -29.28
N GLU A 230 6.17 -5.37 -30.50
CA GLU A 230 6.90 -5.06 -31.71
C GLU A 230 7.09 -3.52 -31.85
N GLY A 231 8.26 -3.11 -32.34
CA GLY A 231 8.62 -1.70 -32.48
C GLY A 231 8.95 -0.94 -31.19
N ARG A 232 8.82 -1.59 -30.02
CA ARG A 232 9.17 -0.95 -28.74
C ARG A 232 10.61 -1.23 -28.33
N ILE A 233 11.12 -0.41 -27.39
CA ILE A 233 12.50 -0.55 -26.88
C ILE A 233 12.75 -1.93 -26.24
N ALA A 234 14.00 -2.39 -26.27
CA ALA A 234 14.39 -3.71 -25.78
C ALA A 234 13.98 -3.95 -24.31
N ALA A 235 13.98 -2.94 -23.46
CA ALA A 235 13.55 -3.05 -22.07
C ALA A 235 12.11 -3.55 -21.92
N SER A 236 11.20 -3.18 -22.83
CA SER A 236 9.81 -3.67 -22.81
C SER A 236 9.69 -5.16 -23.09
N LYS A 237 10.67 -5.76 -23.79
CA LYS A 237 10.72 -7.18 -24.13
C LYS A 237 11.15 -8.08 -22.97
N ASN A 238 11.80 -7.51 -21.96
CA ASN A 238 12.25 -8.23 -20.76
C ASN A 238 11.22 -8.26 -19.63
N MET A 239 10.00 -7.80 -19.88
CA MET A 239 8.94 -7.78 -18.89
C MET A 239 8.41 -9.19 -18.60
N MET A 240 7.84 -9.36 -17.42
CA MET A 240 7.23 -10.60 -16.99
C MET A 240 5.94 -10.88 -17.77
N GLU A 241 5.92 -11.96 -18.52
CA GLU A 241 4.75 -12.40 -19.29
C GLU A 241 3.84 -13.32 -18.48
N ILE A 242 2.52 -13.18 -18.65
CA ILE A 242 1.52 -14.01 -17.98
C ILE A 242 1.74 -15.49 -18.34
N ALA A 243 1.95 -15.80 -19.64
CA ALA A 243 2.09 -17.16 -20.11
C ALA A 243 3.32 -17.86 -19.53
N ASN A 244 4.49 -17.19 -19.57
CA ASN A 244 5.79 -17.83 -19.37
C ASN A 244 6.37 -17.59 -17.96
N HIS A 245 6.05 -16.47 -17.31
CA HIS A 245 6.72 -16.05 -16.09
C HIS A 245 5.86 -16.15 -14.82
N MET A 246 4.52 -16.34 -14.94
CA MET A 246 3.71 -16.64 -13.77
C MET A 246 3.96 -18.06 -13.30
N ASN A 247 4.51 -18.16 -12.10
CA ASN A 247 4.94 -19.44 -11.54
C ASN A 247 3.87 -20.02 -10.58
N ARG A 248 4.12 -21.24 -10.09
CA ARG A 248 3.20 -21.95 -9.18
C ARG A 248 2.84 -21.15 -7.93
N LYS A 249 3.77 -20.38 -7.39
CA LYS A 249 3.57 -19.55 -6.20
C LYS A 249 2.63 -18.38 -6.46
N ASP A 250 2.78 -17.70 -7.58
CA ASP A 250 1.90 -16.60 -7.98
C ASP A 250 0.46 -17.10 -8.15
N LEU A 251 0.32 -18.31 -8.67
CA LEU A 251 -0.98 -18.95 -8.95
C LEU A 251 -1.52 -19.78 -7.76
N LYS A 252 -0.80 -19.84 -6.62
CA LYS A 252 -1.13 -20.66 -5.43
C LYS A 252 -1.40 -22.13 -5.78
N LEU A 253 -0.58 -22.69 -6.66
CA LEU A 253 -0.66 -24.08 -7.03
C LEU A 253 -0.05 -24.99 -5.94
N PRO A 254 -0.44 -26.26 -5.86
CA PRO A 254 0.09 -27.20 -4.89
C PRO A 254 1.61 -27.21 -4.86
N VAL A 255 2.15 -27.41 -3.67
CA VAL A 255 3.59 -27.59 -3.49
C VAL A 255 4.02 -28.85 -4.26
N PRO A 256 4.98 -28.77 -5.18
CA PRO A 256 5.46 -29.95 -5.88
C PRO A 256 5.95 -31.04 -4.92
N GLU A 257 5.73 -32.28 -5.29
CA GLU A 257 6.32 -33.40 -4.56
C GLU A 257 7.86 -33.42 -4.68
N GLY A 258 8.55 -34.06 -3.73
CA GLY A 258 10.01 -34.21 -3.77
C GLY A 258 10.81 -32.98 -3.33
N LEU A 259 10.18 -31.89 -2.93
CA LEU A 259 10.91 -30.72 -2.42
C LEU A 259 11.53 -30.99 -1.03
N ASN A 260 12.75 -30.52 -0.84
CA ASN A 260 13.38 -30.50 0.46
C ASN A 260 12.70 -29.49 1.43
N LYS A 261 13.00 -29.58 2.73
CA LYS A 261 12.40 -28.75 3.78
C LYS A 261 12.55 -27.23 3.51
N ARG A 262 13.69 -26.80 2.97
CA ARG A 262 13.95 -25.37 2.68
C ARG A 262 13.10 -24.87 1.50
N GLU A 263 12.99 -25.69 0.48
CA GLU A 263 12.17 -25.40 -0.71
C GLU A 263 10.69 -25.40 -0.35
N ARG A 264 10.21 -26.42 0.36
CA ARG A 264 8.84 -26.49 0.87
C ARG A 264 8.50 -25.27 1.71
N GLY A 265 9.36 -24.87 2.65
CA GLY A 265 9.16 -23.68 3.47
C GLY A 265 9.07 -22.38 2.69
N ARG A 266 9.62 -22.29 1.48
CA ARG A 266 9.40 -21.13 0.60
C ARG A 266 7.98 -21.08 0.03
N TYR A 267 7.41 -22.25 -0.31
CA TYR A 267 6.01 -22.33 -0.77
C TYR A 267 5.03 -22.06 0.37
N GLU A 268 5.27 -22.61 1.55
CA GLU A 268 4.41 -22.48 2.73
C GLU A 268 4.37 -21.05 3.29
N ARG A 269 5.50 -20.31 3.25
CA ARG A 269 5.57 -18.93 3.75
C ARG A 269 4.69 -17.94 3.03
N PHE A 270 4.26 -18.24 1.80
CA PHE A 270 3.43 -17.33 1.02
C PHE A 270 1.94 -17.55 1.24
N GLY A 271 1.59 -18.21 2.36
CA GLY A 271 0.24 -18.28 2.88
C GLY A 271 -0.71 -19.01 1.94
N ASN A 272 -0.68 -20.32 2.03
CA ASN A 272 -1.63 -21.18 1.35
C ASN A 272 -2.72 -21.60 2.34
N ASN A 273 -3.74 -20.78 2.50
CA ASN A 273 -4.91 -21.16 3.31
C ASN A 273 -5.81 -22.15 2.56
N GLY A 274 -5.24 -23.22 1.99
CA GLY A 274 -5.99 -24.31 1.37
C GLY A 274 -6.69 -24.00 0.04
N GLN A 275 -6.49 -22.82 -0.53
CA GLN A 275 -7.03 -22.45 -1.85
C GLN A 275 -6.08 -22.89 -2.97
N PHE A 276 -5.76 -24.16 -3.03
CA PHE A 276 -4.99 -24.72 -4.12
C PHE A 276 -5.91 -24.99 -5.30
N TRP A 277 -5.59 -24.38 -6.43
CA TRP A 277 -6.13 -24.77 -7.71
C TRP A 277 -5.08 -25.64 -8.41
N THR A 278 -5.46 -26.85 -8.78
CA THR A 278 -4.71 -27.61 -9.77
C THR A 278 -5.13 -27.08 -11.12
N PRO A 279 -4.19 -26.60 -11.97
CA PRO A 279 -4.53 -26.38 -13.36
C PRO A 279 -4.97 -27.72 -13.95
N ASN A 280 -5.96 -27.68 -14.81
CA ASN A 280 -6.20 -28.79 -15.69
C ASN A 280 -4.90 -28.98 -16.52
N ASP A 281 -4.17 -30.07 -16.31
CA ASP A 281 -2.88 -30.35 -16.98
C ASP A 281 -3.01 -30.40 -18.51
N SER A 282 -4.23 -30.44 -19.04
CA SER A 282 -4.54 -30.37 -20.46
C SER A 282 -4.51 -28.94 -21.05
N LEU A 283 -4.46 -27.89 -20.23
CA LEU A 283 -4.45 -26.50 -20.74
C LEU A 283 -3.09 -26.13 -21.30
N GLN A 284 -3.09 -25.67 -22.57
CA GLN A 284 -1.90 -25.21 -23.27
C GLN A 284 -2.17 -23.92 -24.05
N GLY A 285 -1.11 -23.25 -24.50
CA GLY A 285 -1.20 -22.08 -25.36
C GLY A 285 -2.11 -20.97 -24.82
N ALA A 286 -3.03 -20.50 -25.65
CA ALA A 286 -3.93 -19.40 -25.31
C ALA A 286 -4.88 -19.73 -24.14
N ALA A 287 -5.34 -20.98 -24.02
CA ALA A 287 -6.20 -21.41 -22.94
C ALA A 287 -5.48 -21.38 -21.58
N LEU A 288 -4.23 -21.82 -21.53
CA LEU A 288 -3.40 -21.72 -20.33
C LEU A 288 -3.09 -20.26 -19.97
N LYS A 289 -2.79 -19.41 -20.97
CA LYS A 289 -2.56 -17.98 -20.76
C LYS A 289 -3.79 -17.30 -20.16
N ASN A 290 -4.99 -17.56 -20.70
CA ASN A 290 -6.25 -17.03 -20.17
C ASN A 290 -6.50 -17.52 -18.74
N TRP A 291 -6.34 -18.80 -18.47
CA TRP A 291 -6.53 -19.36 -17.13
C TRP A 291 -5.60 -18.69 -16.10
N LYS A 292 -4.32 -18.52 -16.43
CA LYS A 292 -3.35 -17.80 -15.57
C LYS A 292 -3.78 -16.35 -15.34
N TYR A 293 -4.26 -15.68 -16.40
CA TYR A 293 -4.74 -14.30 -16.32
C TYR A 293 -5.93 -14.20 -15.37
N GLN A 294 -6.96 -15.02 -15.56
CA GLN A 294 -8.16 -15.01 -14.71
C GLN A 294 -7.82 -15.27 -13.25
N ARG A 295 -6.95 -16.23 -12.99
CA ARG A 295 -6.49 -16.55 -11.63
C ARG A 295 -5.80 -15.36 -10.99
N TYR A 296 -4.88 -14.75 -11.70
CA TYR A 296 -4.10 -13.61 -11.25
C TYR A 296 -4.97 -12.37 -11.03
N ILE A 297 -5.77 -11.97 -12.03
CA ILE A 297 -6.54 -10.71 -11.96
C ILE A 297 -7.58 -10.75 -10.83
N LYS A 298 -8.27 -11.88 -10.66
CA LYS A 298 -9.24 -12.08 -9.58
C LYS A 298 -8.58 -11.96 -8.21
N ASP A 299 -7.45 -12.61 -7.98
CA ASP A 299 -6.74 -12.55 -6.71
C ASP A 299 -6.17 -11.15 -6.43
N TYR A 300 -5.67 -10.48 -7.47
CA TYR A 300 -5.20 -9.09 -7.37
C TYR A 300 -6.34 -8.15 -6.93
N LEU A 301 -7.48 -8.21 -7.61
CA LEU A 301 -8.63 -7.36 -7.32
C LEU A 301 -9.28 -7.68 -5.97
N ARG A 302 -9.26 -8.95 -5.54
CA ARG A 302 -9.64 -9.32 -4.17
C ARG A 302 -8.71 -8.72 -3.11
N CYS A 303 -7.42 -8.59 -3.41
CA CYS A 303 -6.50 -7.86 -2.53
C CYS A 303 -6.80 -6.36 -2.51
N VAL A 304 -7.17 -5.78 -3.65
CA VAL A 304 -7.62 -4.37 -3.76
C VAL A 304 -8.88 -4.15 -2.92
N ALA A 305 -9.88 -5.04 -3.02
CA ALA A 305 -11.10 -4.96 -2.20
C ALA A 305 -10.79 -4.95 -0.69
N GLY A 306 -9.76 -5.70 -0.27
CA GLY A 306 -9.30 -5.66 1.12
C GLY A 306 -8.66 -4.33 1.53
N VAL A 307 -7.97 -3.67 0.60
CA VAL A 307 -7.42 -2.32 0.84
C VAL A 307 -8.56 -1.30 0.89
N ASP A 308 -9.49 -1.36 -0.06
CA ASP A 308 -10.63 -0.46 -0.12
C ASP A 308 -11.46 -0.52 1.18
N GLU A 309 -11.72 -1.72 1.69
CA GLU A 309 -12.39 -1.89 3.00
C GLU A 309 -11.59 -1.24 4.13
N ALA A 310 -10.27 -1.43 4.18
CA ALA A 310 -9.43 -0.85 5.22
C ALA A 310 -9.39 0.69 5.14
N VAL A 311 -9.47 1.25 3.94
CA VAL A 311 -9.64 2.71 3.72
C VAL A 311 -10.99 3.16 4.26
N GLY A 312 -12.07 2.43 3.96
CA GLY A 312 -13.41 2.71 4.49
C GLY A 312 -13.43 2.76 6.02
N GLN A 313 -12.84 1.76 6.68
CA GLN A 313 -12.75 1.72 8.14
C GLN A 313 -12.01 2.95 8.71
N MET A 314 -10.98 3.44 8.05
CA MET A 314 -10.26 4.65 8.44
C MET A 314 -11.13 5.90 8.28
N LEU A 315 -11.78 6.08 7.14
CA LEU A 315 -12.65 7.23 6.89
C LEU A 315 -13.84 7.27 7.85
N ASP A 316 -14.44 6.10 8.10
CA ASP A 316 -15.55 5.98 9.05
C ASP A 316 -15.13 6.28 10.49
N TYR A 317 -13.93 5.84 10.89
CA TYR A 317 -13.36 6.19 12.19
C TYR A 317 -13.14 7.71 12.32
N LEU A 318 -12.55 8.34 11.30
CA LEU A 318 -12.34 9.80 11.32
C LEU A 318 -13.67 10.54 11.49
N LYS A 319 -14.68 10.16 10.72
CA LYS A 319 -16.02 10.75 10.79
C LYS A 319 -16.70 10.52 12.14
N ALA A 320 -16.67 9.29 12.64
CA ALA A 320 -17.30 8.95 13.93
C ALA A 320 -16.66 9.68 15.12
N ASN A 321 -15.42 10.12 15.00
CA ASN A 321 -14.68 10.85 16.03
C ASN A 321 -14.59 12.36 15.78
N GLY A 322 -15.31 12.91 14.78
CA GLY A 322 -15.28 14.33 14.42
C GLY A 322 -13.90 14.84 14.03
N LEU A 323 -13.10 13.98 13.38
CA LEU A 323 -11.74 14.29 12.93
C LEU A 323 -11.69 14.61 11.42
N ASP A 324 -12.70 14.22 10.67
CA ASP A 324 -12.77 14.30 9.22
C ASP A 324 -12.66 15.74 8.71
N GLU A 325 -13.34 16.70 9.31
CA GLU A 325 -13.30 18.12 8.91
C GLU A 325 -11.91 18.77 9.05
N ASN A 326 -11.03 18.20 9.90
CA ASN A 326 -9.68 18.72 10.13
C ASN A 326 -8.59 17.66 9.87
N THR A 327 -8.80 16.78 8.91
CA THR A 327 -7.83 15.76 8.52
C THR A 327 -7.63 15.76 7.00
N ILE A 328 -6.38 15.90 6.57
CA ILE A 328 -5.97 15.69 5.19
C ILE A 328 -5.76 14.19 4.99
N VAL A 329 -6.55 13.58 4.12
CA VAL A 329 -6.40 12.17 3.75
C VAL A 329 -5.79 12.09 2.35
N VAL A 330 -4.65 11.41 2.23
CA VAL A 330 -3.98 11.16 0.96
C VAL A 330 -3.99 9.66 0.69
N TYR A 331 -4.46 9.24 -0.49
CA TYR A 331 -4.32 7.88 -0.98
C TYR A 331 -3.35 7.85 -2.17
N THR A 332 -2.38 6.95 -2.13
CA THR A 332 -1.42 6.75 -3.22
C THR A 332 -0.94 5.29 -3.27
N SER A 333 -0.18 4.97 -4.32
CA SER A 333 0.62 3.74 -4.41
C SER A 333 2.09 4.10 -4.56
N ASP A 334 2.99 3.24 -4.07
CA ASP A 334 4.44 3.41 -4.30
C ASP A 334 4.81 3.21 -5.77
N GLN A 335 3.98 2.49 -6.52
CA GLN A 335 4.01 2.32 -7.98
C GLN A 335 2.75 1.58 -8.46
N GLY A 336 2.62 1.36 -9.78
CA GLY A 336 1.54 0.58 -10.37
C GLY A 336 2.01 -0.78 -10.87
N LEU A 337 1.07 -1.71 -11.09
CA LEU A 337 1.29 -2.97 -11.76
C LEU A 337 0.63 -2.97 -13.14
N PHE A 338 1.39 -3.31 -14.18
CA PHE A 338 0.86 -3.40 -15.55
C PHE A 338 -0.01 -4.67 -15.70
N ARG A 339 -1.23 -4.54 -16.25
CA ARG A 339 -2.20 -5.64 -16.34
C ARG A 339 -2.47 -6.13 -17.76
N GLY A 340 -1.65 -5.70 -18.72
CA GLY A 340 -1.71 -6.14 -20.11
C GLY A 340 -1.07 -7.52 -20.34
N ALA A 341 -0.55 -7.74 -21.54
CA ALA A 341 0.13 -8.98 -21.94
C ALA A 341 1.32 -9.35 -21.06
N ARG A 342 1.90 -8.36 -20.39
CA ARG A 342 3.07 -8.49 -19.52
C ARG A 342 2.84 -7.84 -18.17
N LEU A 343 3.25 -8.55 -17.13
CA LEU A 343 3.42 -7.99 -15.80
C LEU A 343 4.75 -7.26 -15.79
N VAL A 344 4.75 -5.96 -15.49
CA VAL A 344 6.02 -5.27 -15.21
C VAL A 344 6.56 -5.86 -13.93
N ARG A 345 7.65 -6.63 -14.03
CA ARG A 345 8.45 -6.93 -12.86
C ARG A 345 8.99 -5.61 -12.35
N GLN A 346 8.73 -5.33 -11.08
CA GLN A 346 9.50 -4.31 -10.38
C GLN A 346 10.98 -4.59 -10.56
N ALA A 347 11.65 -3.59 -11.05
CA ALA A 347 13.06 -3.55 -11.31
C ALA A 347 13.58 -4.58 -12.30
N LEU A 348 14.10 -4.10 -13.34
CA LEU A 348 15.33 -4.58 -13.88
C LEU A 348 16.32 -4.75 -12.72
N ASP A 349 16.58 -6.01 -12.31
CA ASP A 349 17.82 -6.35 -11.63
C ASP A 349 18.91 -6.06 -12.68
N VAL A 350 19.44 -4.85 -12.69
CA VAL A 350 20.62 -4.45 -13.45
C VAL A 350 21.75 -4.29 -12.46
#